data_700430e881b5c15408e8e9b4eadffb86
#
_entry.id   700430e881b5c15408e8e9b4eadffb86
#
_cell.length_a   1.000
_cell.length_b   1.000
_cell.length_c   1.000
_cell.angle_alpha   90.00
_cell.angle_beta   90.00
_cell.angle_gamma   90.00
#
_symmetry.space_group_name_H-M   'P 1'
#
loop_
_entity.id
_entity.type
_entity.pdbx_description
1 polymer ?
#
loop_
_entity_poly.entity_id
_entity_poly.type
_entity_poly.pdbx_seq_one_letter_code
_entity_poly.pdbx_strand_id
1 'polypeptide(L)'
;ITFDISFNHRIMKFKILFGISFWIFLFAVSCKNEEISFDQPTKDLRFSKDTMFLDTIYNQVRSETYAVKVYNNENKNVSIPRIYLEGGASSPYRINVDGKAGIDFSNVDLRKKDSLYIFIEIAPIANAKEAIAEDRIVFENALGKQHVTLLSVVQDADFYIQSETNPNIITQNTTWTNNKAKIIYGDLTLAEGKTLDIQAGTKVYFTKKSGLKVSKNAQLNINGAFNNDVVLRGDRNDSRYDTIPMNWRGISLEQGATLNMKYARV
;
A
#
# COMPACT_ATOMS: atom_id res chain seq x y z
N ILE A 1 -30.53 81.49 15.20
CA ILE A 1 -29.67 80.42 15.87
C ILE A 1 -29.96 79.02 15.28
N THR A 2 -30.65 78.88 14.18
CA THR A 2 -31.01 77.55 13.60
C THR A 2 -30.17 77.11 12.38
N PHE A 3 -29.20 77.93 11.94
CA PHE A 3 -28.42 77.67 10.70
C PHE A 3 -27.15 76.83 10.94
N ASP A 4 -26.64 76.73 12.15
CA ASP A 4 -25.32 76.15 12.42
C ASP A 4 -25.36 74.63 12.70
N ILE A 5 -26.48 74.07 13.14
CA ILE A 5 -26.60 72.64 13.52
C ILE A 5 -26.76 71.77 12.27
N SER A 6 -27.36 72.25 11.21
CA SER A 6 -27.61 71.50 9.96
C SER A 6 -26.30 71.38 9.12
N PHE A 7 -25.42 72.38 9.18
CA PHE A 7 -24.14 72.37 8.46
C PHE A 7 -23.12 71.40 9.12
N ASN A 8 -23.05 71.39 10.43
CA ASN A 8 -22.15 70.45 11.15
C ASN A 8 -22.59 69.01 10.95
N HIS A 9 -23.88 68.71 10.86
CA HIS A 9 -24.37 67.36 10.63
C HIS A 9 -24.08 66.83 9.23
N ARG A 10 -24.05 67.66 8.21
CA ARG A 10 -23.62 67.32 6.86
C ARG A 10 -22.12 67.04 6.75
N ILE A 11 -21.31 67.82 7.41
CA ILE A 11 -19.83 67.62 7.44
C ILE A 11 -19.48 66.35 8.18
N MET A 12 -20.19 66.04 9.24
CA MET A 12 -19.96 64.82 10.03
C MET A 12 -20.35 63.55 9.22
N LYS A 13 -21.50 63.56 8.51
CA LYS A 13 -21.88 62.48 7.60
C LYS A 13 -20.87 62.29 6.46
N PHE A 14 -20.35 63.36 5.90
CA PHE A 14 -19.34 63.31 4.82
C PHE A 14 -18.00 62.72 5.32
N LYS A 15 -17.55 63.07 6.50
CA LYS A 15 -16.36 62.51 7.15
C LYS A 15 -16.49 61.00 7.46
N ILE A 16 -17.70 60.58 7.92
CA ILE A 16 -18.00 59.17 8.17
C ILE A 16 -18.03 58.36 6.85
N LEU A 17 -18.70 58.92 5.81
CA LEU A 17 -18.74 58.26 4.49
C LEU A 17 -17.35 58.12 3.85
N PHE A 18 -16.51 59.18 3.99
CA PHE A 18 -15.14 59.16 3.49
C PHE A 18 -14.26 58.17 4.27
N GLY A 19 -14.45 58.07 5.59
CA GLY A 19 -13.76 57.09 6.42
C GLY A 19 -14.14 55.66 6.06
N ILE A 20 -15.42 55.36 5.83
CA ILE A 20 -15.92 54.04 5.42
C ILE A 20 -15.41 53.71 4.02
N SER A 21 -15.41 54.66 3.06
CA SER A 21 -14.90 54.46 1.72
C SER A 21 -13.39 54.19 1.70
N PHE A 22 -12.64 54.87 2.56
CA PHE A 22 -11.19 54.66 2.70
C PHE A 22 -10.88 53.27 3.30
N TRP A 23 -11.67 52.79 4.26
CA TRP A 23 -11.55 51.45 4.85
C TRP A 23 -11.89 50.37 3.83
N ILE A 24 -12.94 50.52 3.04
CA ILE A 24 -13.31 49.58 1.97
C ILE A 24 -12.23 49.50 0.90
N PHE A 25 -11.58 50.64 0.55
CA PHE A 25 -10.48 50.69 -0.42
C PHE A 25 -9.22 49.95 0.08
N LEU A 26 -8.94 49.99 1.41
CA LEU A 26 -7.84 49.26 2.01
C LEU A 26 -8.02 47.73 1.95
N PHE A 27 -9.28 47.23 1.98
CA PHE A 27 -9.54 45.80 1.82
C PHE A 27 -9.50 45.34 0.37
N ALA A 28 -9.70 46.23 -0.61
CA ALA A 28 -9.67 45.87 -2.02
C ALA A 28 -8.24 45.67 -2.60
N VAL A 29 -7.20 46.13 -1.90
CA VAL A 29 -5.79 46.02 -2.36
C VAL A 29 -5.08 44.78 -1.82
N SER A 30 -5.74 43.96 -0.98
CA SER A 30 -5.09 42.87 -0.25
C SER A 30 -5.00 41.51 -0.99
N CYS A 31 -5.53 41.39 -2.20
CA CYS A 31 -5.34 40.17 -3.01
C CYS A 31 -4.24 40.44 -4.07
N LYS A 32 -2.97 40.26 -3.70
CA LYS A 32 -1.94 39.93 -4.68
C LYS A 32 -2.13 38.44 -5.02
N ASN A 33 -2.64 38.13 -6.19
CA ASN A 33 -2.43 36.84 -6.82
C ASN A 33 -0.92 36.74 -7.11
N GLU A 34 -0.15 36.18 -6.18
CA GLU A 34 1.20 35.72 -6.51
C GLU A 34 1.02 34.54 -7.46
N GLU A 35 1.37 34.75 -8.72
CA GLU A 35 1.50 33.63 -9.66
C GLU A 35 2.55 32.67 -9.09
N ILE A 36 2.11 31.48 -8.70
CA ILE A 36 3.00 30.43 -8.19
C ILE A 36 3.76 29.89 -9.39
N SER A 37 5.00 30.30 -9.58
CA SER A 37 5.89 29.75 -10.59
C SER A 37 6.59 28.49 -10.08
N PHE A 38 6.83 27.56 -10.97
CA PHE A 38 7.61 26.34 -10.73
C PHE A 38 8.76 26.31 -11.73
N ASP A 39 9.96 26.13 -11.22
CA ASP A 39 11.19 26.02 -12.01
C ASP A 39 11.70 24.58 -12.04
N GLN A 40 12.62 24.28 -12.91
CA GLN A 40 13.33 23.01 -12.83
C GLN A 40 14.20 22.92 -11.56
N PRO A 41 14.36 21.72 -10.99
CA PRO A 41 15.27 21.49 -9.87
C PRO A 41 16.71 21.91 -10.25
N THR A 42 17.38 22.61 -9.33
CA THR A 42 18.80 23.00 -9.46
C THR A 42 19.70 22.20 -8.52
N LYS A 43 19.12 21.33 -7.70
CA LYS A 43 19.80 20.40 -6.81
C LYS A 43 19.15 19.02 -6.91
N ASP A 44 19.90 18.02 -6.50
CA ASP A 44 19.37 16.66 -6.38
C ASP A 44 18.16 16.61 -5.44
N LEU A 45 17.16 15.85 -5.85
CA LEU A 45 16.04 15.49 -5.01
C LEU A 45 16.52 14.59 -3.88
N ARG A 46 15.86 14.67 -2.74
CA ARG A 46 16.13 13.78 -1.64
C ARG A 46 14.96 12.80 -1.46
N PHE A 47 15.27 11.56 -1.19
CA PHE A 47 14.28 10.52 -0.97
C PHE A 47 14.26 10.06 0.48
N SER A 48 13.13 9.59 0.98
CA SER A 48 13.05 8.97 2.30
C SER A 48 13.78 7.62 2.36
N LYS A 49 13.92 6.95 1.21
CA LYS A 49 14.65 5.70 1.01
C LYS A 49 15.18 5.64 -0.43
N ASP A 50 16.40 5.15 -0.61
CA ASP A 50 17.00 4.91 -1.92
C ASP A 50 16.59 3.54 -2.49
N THR A 51 16.26 2.60 -1.61
CA THR A 51 15.75 1.28 -1.95
C THR A 51 14.52 0.97 -1.11
N MET A 52 13.47 0.55 -1.77
CA MET A 52 12.23 0.08 -1.17
C MET A 52 12.17 -1.44 -1.27
N PHE A 53 12.31 -2.12 -0.14
CA PHE A 53 11.96 -3.53 -0.03
C PHE A 53 10.46 -3.62 0.24
N LEU A 54 9.72 -4.13 -0.74
CA LEU A 54 8.35 -4.54 -0.56
C LEU A 54 8.41 -6.00 -0.11
N ASP A 55 7.62 -6.36 0.89
CA ASP A 55 7.66 -7.70 1.49
C ASP A 55 7.53 -8.85 0.48
N THR A 56 7.73 -10.08 0.95
CA THR A 56 7.46 -11.28 0.17
C THR A 56 6.00 -11.30 -0.28
N ILE A 57 5.78 -11.36 -1.59
CA ILE A 57 4.47 -11.29 -2.22
C ILE A 57 4.20 -12.59 -2.94
N TYR A 58 2.94 -12.99 -2.98
CA TYR A 58 2.54 -14.19 -3.70
C TYR A 58 2.17 -13.88 -5.14
N ASN A 59 2.47 -14.82 -6.02
CA ASN A 59 2.14 -14.74 -7.44
C ASN A 59 0.66 -14.35 -7.63
N GLN A 60 0.41 -13.38 -8.51
CA GLN A 60 -0.92 -12.83 -8.84
C GLN A 60 -1.67 -12.14 -7.69
N VAL A 61 -1.05 -11.93 -6.54
CA VAL A 61 -1.63 -11.18 -5.42
C VAL A 61 -1.03 -9.78 -5.38
N ARG A 62 -1.87 -8.76 -5.30
CA ARG A 62 -1.41 -7.39 -5.08
C ARG A 62 -0.86 -7.24 -3.69
N SER A 63 0.24 -6.50 -3.59
CA SER A 63 0.79 -6.11 -2.29
C SER A 63 -0.10 -5.13 -1.54
N GLU A 64 0.27 -4.85 -0.31
CA GLU A 64 -0.11 -3.62 0.35
C GLU A 64 0.50 -2.42 -0.38
N THR A 65 -0.03 -1.24 -0.10
CA THR A 65 0.50 0.01 -0.64
C THR A 65 1.66 0.49 0.22
N TYR A 66 2.82 0.62 -0.39
CA TYR A 66 4.02 1.20 0.21
C TYR A 66 4.16 2.66 -0.21
N ALA A 67 4.99 3.42 0.48
CA ALA A 67 5.19 4.82 0.15
C ALA A 67 6.66 5.25 0.28
N VAL A 68 7.12 6.02 -0.69
CA VAL A 68 8.37 6.78 -0.62
C VAL A 68 8.05 8.27 -0.68
N LYS A 69 8.77 9.07 0.12
CA LYS A 69 8.70 10.54 0.06
C LYS A 69 9.80 11.08 -0.81
N VAL A 70 9.44 12.07 -1.62
CA VAL A 70 10.36 12.90 -2.42
C VAL A 70 10.35 14.29 -1.83
N TYR A 71 11.50 14.82 -1.46
CA TYR A 71 11.65 16.12 -0.80
C TYR A 71 12.24 17.16 -1.74
N ASN A 72 11.63 18.33 -1.76
CA ASN A 72 12.23 19.55 -2.30
C ASN A 72 12.97 20.29 -1.18
N ASN A 73 14.28 20.24 -1.17
CA ASN A 73 15.10 20.95 -0.20
C ASN A 73 15.47 22.38 -0.65
N GLU A 74 15.04 22.81 -1.83
CA GLU A 74 15.29 24.16 -2.34
C GLU A 74 14.38 25.21 -1.69
N ASN A 75 14.79 26.47 -1.79
CA ASN A 75 14.00 27.62 -1.30
C ASN A 75 13.02 28.15 -2.36
N LYS A 76 12.82 27.39 -3.45
CA LYS A 76 11.89 27.68 -4.53
C LYS A 76 11.00 26.50 -4.83
N ASN A 77 9.87 26.75 -5.47
CA ASN A 77 9.03 25.68 -5.99
C ASN A 77 9.71 25.05 -7.20
N VAL A 78 9.63 23.73 -7.33
CA VAL A 78 10.22 22.99 -8.45
C VAL A 78 9.16 22.17 -9.17
N SER A 79 9.31 22.05 -10.48
CA SER A 79 8.55 21.10 -11.30
C SER A 79 9.52 20.02 -11.79
N ILE A 80 9.29 18.79 -11.38
CA ILE A 80 10.10 17.65 -11.80
C ILE A 80 9.65 17.27 -13.22
N PRO A 81 10.52 17.38 -14.25
CA PRO A 81 10.11 17.22 -15.63
C PRO A 81 9.51 15.85 -15.93
N ARG A 82 10.05 14.77 -15.33
CA ARG A 82 9.53 13.42 -15.54
C ARG A 82 9.80 12.50 -14.36
N ILE A 83 8.78 11.73 -14.00
CA ILE A 83 8.86 10.60 -13.03
C ILE A 83 8.25 9.38 -13.72
N TYR A 84 9.00 8.26 -13.78
CA TYR A 84 8.48 7.08 -14.45
C TYR A 84 9.05 5.78 -13.88
N LEU A 85 8.35 4.66 -14.13
CA LEU A 85 8.88 3.32 -13.92
C LEU A 85 9.80 2.92 -15.08
N GLU A 86 11.03 2.45 -14.79
CA GLU A 86 12.03 2.09 -15.80
C GLU A 86 11.53 0.95 -16.70
N GLY A 87 10.87 -0.06 -16.11
CA GLY A 87 10.25 -1.17 -16.83
C GLY A 87 8.98 -0.81 -17.62
N GLY A 88 8.46 0.42 -17.47
CA GLY A 88 7.28 0.91 -18.17
C GLY A 88 6.07 0.00 -18.02
N ALA A 89 5.44 -0.37 -19.13
CA ALA A 89 4.26 -1.24 -19.14
C ALA A 89 4.54 -2.69 -18.70
N SER A 90 5.81 -3.13 -18.80
CA SER A 90 6.25 -4.47 -18.38
C SER A 90 6.60 -4.54 -16.90
N SER A 91 6.61 -3.40 -16.19
CA SER A 91 6.87 -3.36 -14.75
C SER A 91 5.84 -4.19 -13.98
N PRO A 92 6.25 -5.02 -13.02
CA PRO A 92 5.32 -5.64 -12.09
C PRO A 92 4.76 -4.63 -11.09
N TYR A 93 5.35 -3.44 -11.01
CA TYR A 93 4.95 -2.38 -10.10
C TYR A 93 3.92 -1.43 -10.72
N ARG A 94 3.16 -0.78 -9.85
CA ARG A 94 2.25 0.32 -10.17
C ARG A 94 2.52 1.43 -9.18
N ILE A 95 2.55 2.66 -9.67
CA ILE A 95 2.79 3.82 -8.81
C ILE A 95 1.67 4.84 -8.92
N ASN A 96 1.50 5.59 -7.84
CA ASN A 96 0.60 6.74 -7.78
C ASN A 96 1.44 7.93 -7.32
N VAL A 97 1.53 8.93 -8.16
CA VAL A 97 2.30 10.16 -7.92
C VAL A 97 1.30 11.30 -7.73
N ASP A 98 1.30 11.93 -6.57
CA ASP A 98 0.42 13.05 -6.23
C ASP A 98 -1.06 12.78 -6.53
N GLY A 99 -1.55 11.59 -6.11
CA GLY A 99 -2.94 11.18 -6.31
C GLY A 99 -3.28 10.63 -7.71
N LYS A 100 -2.34 10.65 -8.65
CA LYS A 100 -2.53 10.14 -10.01
C LYS A 100 -1.87 8.78 -10.16
N ALA A 101 -2.63 7.75 -10.55
CA ALA A 101 -2.09 6.43 -10.85
C ALA A 101 -1.54 6.39 -12.28
N GLY A 102 -0.38 5.76 -12.48
CA GLY A 102 0.27 5.66 -13.79
C GLY A 102 1.63 5.00 -13.73
N ILE A 103 2.35 5.07 -14.84
CA ILE A 103 3.72 4.57 -15.00
C ILE A 103 4.69 5.63 -15.51
N ASP A 104 4.17 6.78 -15.95
CA ASP A 104 4.94 7.90 -16.51
C ASP A 104 4.18 9.20 -16.25
N PHE A 105 4.85 10.20 -15.68
CA PHE A 105 4.29 11.47 -15.25
C PHE A 105 5.20 12.60 -15.68
N SER A 106 4.61 13.66 -16.22
CA SER A 106 5.34 14.86 -16.67
C SER A 106 4.98 16.05 -15.80
N ASN A 107 5.95 16.93 -15.57
CA ASN A 107 5.78 18.20 -14.86
C ASN A 107 5.10 18.05 -13.51
N VAL A 108 5.72 17.26 -12.61
CA VAL A 108 5.22 17.04 -11.27
C VAL A 108 5.69 18.16 -10.34
N ASP A 109 4.75 18.96 -9.89
CA ASP A 109 5.01 20.15 -9.08
C ASP A 109 5.25 19.81 -7.61
N LEU A 110 6.27 20.44 -7.02
CA LEU A 110 6.64 20.26 -5.63
C LEU A 110 7.03 21.62 -5.02
N ARG A 111 6.28 22.07 -4.04
CA ARG A 111 6.50 23.37 -3.40
C ARG A 111 7.83 23.41 -2.64
N LYS A 112 8.33 24.63 -2.41
CA LYS A 112 9.55 24.87 -1.62
C LYS A 112 9.45 24.24 -0.23
N LYS A 113 10.49 23.51 0.17
CA LYS A 113 10.58 22.87 1.49
C LYS A 113 9.46 21.86 1.77
N ASP A 114 8.79 21.38 0.74
CA ASP A 114 7.69 20.42 0.83
C ASP A 114 8.12 19.02 0.35
N SER A 115 7.24 18.06 0.46
CA SER A 115 7.43 16.69 0.00
C SER A 115 6.17 16.12 -0.62
N LEU A 116 6.31 15.30 -1.63
CA LEU A 116 5.23 14.49 -2.18
C LEU A 116 5.41 13.02 -1.82
N TYR A 117 4.31 12.28 -1.77
CA TYR A 117 4.31 10.84 -1.64
C TYR A 117 4.15 10.18 -2.99
N ILE A 118 4.96 9.15 -3.21
CA ILE A 118 4.73 8.18 -4.28
C ILE A 118 4.30 6.89 -3.61
N PHE A 119 3.07 6.47 -3.89
CA PHE A 119 2.55 5.19 -3.44
C PHE A 119 2.90 4.10 -4.44
N ILE A 120 3.25 2.92 -3.94
CA ILE A 120 3.79 1.82 -4.73
C ILE A 120 3.05 0.55 -4.37
N GLU A 121 2.57 -0.16 -5.38
CA GLU A 121 1.98 -1.50 -5.28
C GLU A 121 2.66 -2.42 -6.27
N ILE A 122 2.67 -3.71 -5.99
CA ILE A 122 3.17 -4.73 -6.91
C ILE A 122 2.08 -5.78 -7.15
N ALA A 123 1.96 -6.24 -8.40
CA ALA A 123 1.11 -7.35 -8.82
C ALA A 123 1.93 -8.28 -9.73
N PRO A 124 2.83 -9.08 -9.16
CA PRO A 124 3.81 -9.81 -9.92
C PRO A 124 3.28 -11.12 -10.52
N ILE A 125 4.01 -11.63 -11.51
CA ILE A 125 3.90 -13.00 -12.01
C ILE A 125 5.23 -13.68 -11.72
N ALA A 126 5.21 -14.77 -10.94
CA ALA A 126 6.38 -15.61 -10.71
C ALA A 126 6.39 -16.80 -11.67
N ASN A 127 7.56 -17.06 -12.26
CA ASN A 127 7.80 -18.22 -13.13
C ASN A 127 8.61 -19.32 -12.42
N ALA A 128 8.91 -19.15 -11.14
CA ALA A 128 9.68 -20.08 -10.31
C ALA A 128 9.16 -20.04 -8.86
N LYS A 129 9.61 -20.99 -8.03
CA LYS A 129 9.23 -21.07 -6.60
C LYS A 129 9.47 -19.76 -5.86
N GLU A 130 10.57 -19.11 -6.18
CA GLU A 130 10.92 -17.75 -5.76
C GLU A 130 11.49 -16.98 -6.94
N ALA A 131 11.08 -15.75 -7.10
CA ALA A 131 11.63 -14.82 -8.08
C ALA A 131 11.86 -13.46 -7.42
N ILE A 132 12.87 -12.74 -7.86
CA ILE A 132 13.08 -11.34 -7.46
C ILE A 132 12.42 -10.47 -8.52
N ALA A 133 11.48 -9.63 -8.10
CA ALA A 133 10.98 -8.55 -8.91
C ALA A 133 11.78 -7.28 -8.59
N GLU A 134 12.39 -6.69 -9.60
CA GLU A 134 13.17 -5.47 -9.50
C GLU A 134 12.68 -4.47 -10.53
N ASP A 135 12.58 -3.20 -10.14
CA ASP A 135 12.38 -2.07 -11.04
C ASP A 135 12.88 -0.79 -10.37
N ARG A 136 12.80 0.35 -11.07
CA ARG A 136 13.21 1.65 -10.54
C ARG A 136 12.17 2.71 -10.84
N ILE A 137 11.91 3.57 -9.87
CA ILE A 137 11.26 4.85 -10.11
C ILE A 137 12.35 5.83 -10.50
N VAL A 138 12.33 6.31 -11.73
CA VAL A 138 13.32 7.24 -12.26
C VAL A 138 12.77 8.65 -12.22
N PHE A 139 13.59 9.57 -11.74
CA PHE A 139 13.35 11.03 -11.71
C PHE A 139 14.34 11.69 -12.66
N GLU A 140 13.83 12.26 -13.74
CA GLU A 140 14.64 12.89 -14.78
C GLU A 140 14.48 14.42 -14.73
N ASN A 141 15.59 15.12 -14.70
CA ASN A 141 15.64 16.58 -14.72
C ASN A 141 16.90 17.07 -15.47
N ALA A 142 17.13 18.38 -15.53
CA ALA A 142 18.28 18.95 -16.23
C ALA A 142 19.65 18.56 -15.64
N LEU A 143 19.70 18.07 -14.39
CA LEU A 143 20.95 17.61 -13.75
C LEU A 143 21.26 16.15 -14.08
N GLY A 144 20.30 15.40 -14.63
CA GLY A 144 20.42 13.98 -14.94
C GLY A 144 19.29 13.15 -14.38
N LYS A 145 19.59 11.88 -14.09
CA LYS A 145 18.62 10.91 -13.60
C LYS A 145 18.98 10.44 -12.20
N GLN A 146 18.02 10.51 -11.30
CA GLN A 146 18.07 9.89 -9.99
C GLN A 146 17.06 8.75 -9.97
N HIS A 147 17.18 7.78 -9.07
CA HIS A 147 16.22 6.69 -8.96
C HIS A 147 16.02 6.22 -7.54
N VAL A 148 14.88 5.58 -7.31
CA VAL A 148 14.58 4.76 -6.14
C VAL A 148 14.40 3.33 -6.64
N THR A 149 15.20 2.40 -6.11
CA THR A 149 15.12 0.97 -6.46
C THR A 149 13.95 0.31 -5.74
N LEU A 150 13.18 -0.50 -6.46
CA LEU A 150 12.08 -1.30 -5.95
C LEU A 150 12.47 -2.77 -5.99
N LEU A 151 12.39 -3.46 -4.86
CA LEU A 151 12.73 -4.87 -4.73
C LEU A 151 11.63 -5.63 -4.00
N SER A 152 11.26 -6.79 -4.50
CA SER A 152 10.33 -7.72 -3.86
C SER A 152 10.73 -9.16 -4.12
N VAL A 153 10.48 -10.03 -3.15
CA VAL A 153 10.53 -11.48 -3.35
C VAL A 153 9.14 -11.96 -3.74
N VAL A 154 9.01 -12.61 -4.87
CA VAL A 154 7.75 -13.16 -5.38
C VAL A 154 7.77 -14.67 -5.22
N GLN A 155 6.82 -15.22 -4.48
CA GLN A 155 6.67 -16.66 -4.28
C GLN A 155 5.49 -17.20 -5.07
N ASP A 156 5.68 -18.36 -5.70
CA ASP A 156 4.58 -19.11 -6.30
C ASP A 156 3.70 -19.73 -5.21
N ALA A 157 2.39 -19.81 -5.43
CA ALA A 157 1.43 -20.27 -4.45
C ALA A 157 0.26 -21.04 -5.09
N ASP A 158 -0.33 -21.94 -4.29
CA ASP A 158 -1.62 -22.54 -4.59
C ASP A 158 -2.72 -21.78 -3.86
N PHE A 159 -3.77 -21.39 -4.59
CA PHE A 159 -4.86 -20.57 -4.05
C PHE A 159 -6.10 -21.42 -3.79
N TYR A 160 -6.63 -21.28 -2.58
CA TYR A 160 -7.88 -21.89 -2.13
C TYR A 160 -8.89 -20.77 -1.89
N ILE A 161 -9.76 -20.54 -2.87
CA ILE A 161 -10.64 -19.34 -2.89
C ILE A 161 -12.09 -19.78 -2.72
N GLN A 162 -12.72 -19.32 -1.65
CA GLN A 162 -14.15 -19.42 -1.46
C GLN A 162 -14.87 -18.33 -2.27
N SER A 163 -15.90 -18.73 -3.02
CA SER A 163 -16.79 -17.83 -3.74
C SER A 163 -18.22 -18.35 -3.66
N GLU A 164 -19.18 -17.61 -4.20
CA GLU A 164 -20.58 -18.05 -4.28
C GLU A 164 -20.74 -19.37 -5.05
N THR A 165 -19.88 -19.62 -6.04
CA THR A 165 -19.92 -20.84 -6.88
C THR A 165 -18.89 -21.90 -6.46
N ASN A 166 -17.92 -21.56 -5.61
CA ASN A 166 -16.90 -22.48 -5.12
C ASN A 166 -16.89 -22.48 -3.59
N PRO A 167 -17.42 -23.52 -2.93
CA PRO A 167 -17.46 -23.61 -1.47
C PRO A 167 -16.09 -23.81 -0.81
N ASN A 168 -15.02 -23.98 -1.57
CA ASN A 168 -13.64 -24.17 -1.11
C ASN A 168 -13.49 -25.37 -0.17
N ILE A 169 -13.76 -26.55 -0.69
CA ILE A 169 -13.78 -27.82 0.07
C ILE A 169 -12.73 -28.79 -0.46
N ILE A 170 -11.92 -29.35 0.42
CA ILE A 170 -11.03 -30.48 0.14
C ILE A 170 -11.88 -31.77 0.26
N THR A 171 -12.22 -32.37 -0.87
CA THR A 171 -13.13 -33.54 -0.95
C THR A 171 -12.40 -34.87 -1.04
N GLN A 172 -11.05 -34.87 -1.08
CA GLN A 172 -10.22 -36.06 -1.20
C GLN A 172 -9.10 -36.00 -0.16
N ASN A 173 -8.51 -37.15 0.18
CA ASN A 173 -7.30 -37.20 0.97
C ASN A 173 -6.20 -36.45 0.24
N THR A 174 -5.60 -35.46 0.89
CA THR A 174 -4.70 -34.50 0.25
C THR A 174 -3.43 -34.37 1.07
N THR A 175 -2.31 -34.24 0.37
CA THR A 175 -1.01 -33.93 0.97
C THR A 175 -0.51 -32.59 0.45
N TRP A 176 -0.22 -31.69 1.36
CA TRP A 176 0.44 -30.43 1.07
C TRP A 176 1.95 -30.53 1.34
N THR A 177 2.72 -30.10 0.36
CA THR A 177 4.18 -30.05 0.45
C THR A 177 4.68 -28.61 0.45
N ASN A 178 5.94 -28.41 0.76
CA ASN A 178 6.58 -27.10 0.79
C ASN A 178 6.97 -26.53 -0.61
N ASN A 179 6.53 -27.16 -1.69
CA ASN A 179 6.85 -26.71 -3.05
C ASN A 179 6.26 -25.33 -3.34
N LYS A 180 5.04 -25.10 -2.87
CA LYS A 180 4.34 -23.82 -2.98
C LYS A 180 3.65 -23.48 -1.67
N ALA A 181 3.60 -22.19 -1.36
CA ALA A 181 2.75 -21.70 -0.27
C ALA A 181 1.27 -21.97 -0.57
N LYS A 182 0.47 -22.14 0.46
CA LYS A 182 -0.99 -22.29 0.35
C LYS A 182 -1.66 -21.02 0.86
N ILE A 183 -2.41 -20.35 -0.02
CA ILE A 183 -3.09 -19.09 0.31
C ILE A 183 -4.60 -19.32 0.37
N ILE A 184 -5.19 -19.04 1.52
CA ILE A 184 -6.59 -19.31 1.80
C ILE A 184 -7.40 -18.00 1.82
N TYR A 185 -8.35 -17.89 0.90
CA TYR A 185 -9.33 -16.81 0.83
C TYR A 185 -10.72 -17.31 1.21
N GLY A 186 -11.27 -16.84 2.32
CA GLY A 186 -12.47 -17.38 2.90
C GLY A 186 -12.19 -18.66 3.70
N ASP A 187 -13.23 -19.35 4.14
CA ASP A 187 -13.04 -20.60 4.89
C ASP A 187 -12.69 -21.75 3.94
N LEU A 188 -11.70 -22.54 4.32
CA LEU A 188 -11.37 -23.81 3.67
C LEU A 188 -11.89 -24.96 4.54
N THR A 189 -12.67 -25.83 3.95
CA THR A 189 -13.26 -26.98 4.67
C THR A 189 -12.60 -28.28 4.25
N LEU A 190 -12.08 -29.05 5.18
CA LEU A 190 -11.75 -30.46 4.98
C LEU A 190 -13.04 -31.28 5.14
N ALA A 191 -13.45 -31.97 4.06
CA ALA A 191 -14.69 -32.71 4.04
C ALA A 191 -14.72 -33.88 5.07
N GLU A 192 -15.91 -34.31 5.45
CA GLU A 192 -16.12 -35.38 6.39
C GLU A 192 -15.34 -36.65 6.03
N GLY A 193 -14.69 -37.25 7.05
CA GLY A 193 -13.90 -38.48 6.92
C GLY A 193 -12.64 -38.36 6.03
N LYS A 194 -12.23 -37.16 5.64
CA LYS A 194 -11.05 -36.94 4.80
C LYS A 194 -9.82 -36.59 5.63
N THR A 195 -8.66 -36.82 5.04
CA THR A 195 -7.36 -36.53 5.66
C THR A 195 -6.64 -35.44 4.89
N LEU A 196 -6.14 -34.45 5.61
CA LEU A 196 -5.18 -33.47 5.09
C LEU A 196 -3.87 -33.64 5.85
N ASP A 197 -2.81 -34.03 5.11
CA ASP A 197 -1.45 -34.12 5.61
C ASP A 197 -0.64 -32.90 5.14
N ILE A 198 -0.15 -32.11 6.09
CA ILE A 198 0.71 -30.95 5.82
C ILE A 198 2.13 -31.29 6.20
N GLN A 199 3.03 -31.37 5.22
CA GLN A 199 4.41 -31.80 5.40
C GLN A 199 5.32 -30.65 5.88
N ALA A 200 6.48 -31.02 6.42
CA ALA A 200 7.48 -30.11 6.94
C ALA A 200 7.86 -28.98 5.97
N GLY A 201 8.01 -27.77 6.49
CA GLY A 201 8.36 -26.57 5.72
C GLY A 201 7.22 -25.96 4.90
N THR A 202 6.03 -26.54 4.95
CA THR A 202 4.86 -25.97 4.26
C THR A 202 4.42 -24.68 4.94
N LYS A 203 4.15 -23.65 4.12
CA LYS A 203 3.64 -22.33 4.56
C LYS A 203 2.17 -22.21 4.15
N VAL A 204 1.31 -21.93 5.10
CA VAL A 204 -0.12 -21.74 4.89
C VAL A 204 -0.53 -20.36 5.41
N TYR A 205 -1.08 -19.56 4.55
CA TYR A 205 -1.45 -18.18 4.84
C TYR A 205 -2.94 -17.97 4.68
N PHE A 206 -3.53 -17.30 5.63
CA PHE A 206 -4.96 -17.06 5.70
C PHE A 206 -5.26 -15.56 5.61
N THR A 207 -6.17 -15.16 4.75
CA THR A 207 -6.68 -13.80 4.79
C THR A 207 -7.48 -13.53 6.05
N LYS A 208 -7.67 -12.28 6.44
CA LYS A 208 -8.23 -11.87 7.74
C LYS A 208 -9.55 -12.55 8.14
N LYS A 209 -10.38 -12.94 7.18
CA LYS A 209 -11.67 -13.61 7.44
C LYS A 209 -11.65 -15.11 7.13
N SER A 210 -10.47 -15.67 6.92
CA SER A 210 -10.28 -17.07 6.53
C SER A 210 -9.96 -17.96 7.71
N GLY A 211 -10.32 -19.23 7.62
CA GLY A 211 -10.02 -20.28 8.59
C GLY A 211 -9.96 -21.65 7.95
N LEU A 212 -9.53 -22.64 8.71
CA LEU A 212 -9.53 -24.03 8.31
C LEU A 212 -10.56 -24.80 9.18
N LYS A 213 -11.61 -25.30 8.53
CA LYS A 213 -12.65 -26.09 9.17
C LYS A 213 -12.39 -27.58 8.91
N VAL A 214 -12.27 -28.36 9.94
CA VAL A 214 -12.11 -29.82 9.90
C VAL A 214 -13.46 -30.45 10.23
N SER A 215 -14.12 -31.02 9.22
CA SER A 215 -15.45 -31.58 9.36
C SER A 215 -15.44 -32.87 10.18
N LYS A 216 -16.64 -33.35 10.53
CA LYS A 216 -16.87 -34.55 11.33
C LYS A 216 -16.02 -35.73 10.84
N ASN A 217 -15.35 -36.42 11.77
CA ASN A 217 -14.50 -37.59 11.51
C ASN A 217 -13.33 -37.33 10.51
N ALA A 218 -13.06 -36.09 10.13
CA ALA A 218 -11.91 -35.77 9.31
C ALA A 218 -10.63 -35.67 10.15
N GLN A 219 -9.47 -35.81 9.50
CA GLN A 219 -8.18 -35.81 10.15
C GLN A 219 -7.26 -34.77 9.55
N LEU A 220 -6.76 -33.86 10.37
CA LEU A 220 -5.75 -32.89 10.01
C LEU A 220 -4.42 -33.25 10.69
N ASN A 221 -3.40 -33.58 9.88
CA ASN A 221 -2.05 -33.87 10.35
C ASN A 221 -1.11 -32.76 9.91
N ILE A 222 -0.48 -32.09 10.85
CA ILE A 222 0.52 -31.06 10.64
C ILE A 222 1.87 -31.59 11.08
N ASN A 223 2.68 -32.03 10.11
CA ASN A 223 3.88 -32.80 10.30
C ASN A 223 5.15 -32.00 9.97
N GLY A 224 5.48 -30.99 10.78
CA GLY A 224 6.75 -30.30 10.70
C GLY A 224 7.93 -31.17 11.19
N ALA A 225 9.13 -30.63 11.03
CA ALA A 225 10.38 -31.21 11.49
C ALA A 225 11.23 -30.14 12.19
N PHE A 226 12.24 -30.56 12.94
CA PHE A 226 13.18 -29.63 13.59
C PHE A 226 13.83 -28.72 12.55
N ASN A 227 13.83 -27.41 12.79
CA ASN A 227 14.26 -26.36 11.86
C ASN A 227 13.55 -26.32 10.51
N ASN A 228 12.42 -27.00 10.38
CA ASN A 228 11.58 -27.02 9.17
C ASN A 228 10.10 -27.08 9.56
N ASP A 229 9.70 -26.09 10.35
CA ASP A 229 8.34 -26.00 10.88
C ASP A 229 7.31 -25.85 9.76
N VAL A 230 6.10 -26.37 9.99
CA VAL A 230 4.93 -25.94 9.25
C VAL A 230 4.48 -24.59 9.82
N VAL A 231 4.24 -23.61 8.97
CA VAL A 231 3.79 -22.28 9.37
C VAL A 231 2.35 -22.06 8.94
N LEU A 232 1.46 -21.77 9.91
CA LEU A 232 0.09 -21.36 9.66
C LEU A 232 -0.12 -19.98 10.26
N ARG A 233 -0.39 -18.96 9.44
CA ARG A 233 -0.51 -17.57 9.92
C ARG A 233 -1.40 -16.71 9.02
N GLY A 234 -1.70 -15.51 9.44
CA GLY A 234 -2.30 -14.50 8.57
C GLY A 234 -1.40 -14.19 7.35
N ASP A 235 -2.02 -13.75 6.25
CA ASP A 235 -1.36 -13.48 4.97
C ASP A 235 -0.49 -12.21 4.97
N ARG A 236 -0.61 -11.38 6.00
CA ARG A 236 0.22 -10.18 6.14
C ARG A 236 1.61 -10.54 6.65
N ASN A 237 2.60 -10.24 5.82
CA ASN A 237 4.00 -10.59 6.07
C ASN A 237 4.82 -9.50 6.76
N ASP A 238 4.30 -8.28 6.93
CA ASP A 238 5.05 -7.26 7.65
C ASP A 238 5.15 -7.59 9.14
N SER A 239 6.32 -7.29 9.74
CA SER A 239 6.66 -7.66 11.11
C SER A 239 5.68 -7.14 12.19
N ARG A 240 4.87 -6.12 11.89
CA ARG A 240 3.85 -5.61 12.80
C ARG A 240 2.74 -6.63 13.06
N TYR A 241 2.48 -7.52 12.09
CA TYR A 241 1.44 -8.53 12.19
C TYR A 241 1.90 -9.83 12.87
N ASP A 242 3.18 -9.98 13.17
CA ASP A 242 3.70 -11.16 13.87
C ASP A 242 3.18 -11.27 15.31
N THR A 243 2.81 -10.14 15.91
CA THR A 243 2.36 -10.08 17.32
C THR A 243 0.89 -9.67 17.48
N ILE A 244 0.20 -9.35 16.38
CA ILE A 244 -1.22 -8.95 16.43
C ILE A 244 -2.09 -10.20 16.38
N PRO A 245 -2.95 -10.45 17.38
CA PRO A 245 -3.87 -11.60 17.39
C PRO A 245 -4.99 -11.40 16.36
N MET A 246 -5.73 -12.49 16.07
CA MET A 246 -6.93 -12.50 15.22
C MET A 246 -6.67 -12.07 13.77
N ASN A 247 -5.49 -12.34 13.25
CA ASN A 247 -5.17 -12.12 11.83
C ASN A 247 -5.90 -13.10 10.90
N TRP A 248 -6.40 -14.20 11.45
CA TRP A 248 -7.21 -15.21 10.80
C TRP A 248 -8.11 -15.88 11.84
N ARG A 249 -9.05 -16.76 11.41
CA ARG A 249 -10.04 -17.39 12.30
C ARG A 249 -9.53 -18.60 13.06
N GLY A 250 -8.35 -19.13 12.70
CA GLY A 250 -7.80 -20.34 13.30
C GLY A 250 -8.33 -21.61 12.67
N ILE A 251 -8.15 -22.73 13.40
CA ILE A 251 -8.61 -24.07 13.03
C ILE A 251 -9.83 -24.41 13.88
N SER A 252 -10.93 -24.79 13.24
CA SER A 252 -12.12 -25.28 13.93
C SER A 252 -12.32 -26.78 13.68
N LEU A 253 -12.65 -27.53 14.73
CA LEU A 253 -12.84 -28.96 14.66
C LEU A 253 -14.32 -29.32 14.97
N GLU A 254 -14.93 -30.08 14.09
CA GLU A 254 -16.25 -30.65 14.35
C GLU A 254 -16.15 -31.95 15.19
N GLN A 255 -17.30 -32.49 15.61
CA GLN A 255 -17.36 -33.71 16.43
C GLN A 255 -16.65 -34.89 15.76
N GLY A 256 -15.74 -35.54 16.47
CA GLY A 256 -14.98 -36.71 15.98
C GLY A 256 -13.83 -36.34 15.03
N ALA A 257 -13.64 -35.05 14.72
CA ALA A 257 -12.46 -34.60 13.98
C ALA A 257 -11.18 -34.72 14.84
N THR A 258 -10.06 -35.03 14.20
CA THR A 258 -8.75 -35.13 14.87
C THR A 258 -7.76 -34.15 14.33
N LEU A 259 -6.95 -33.59 15.22
CA LEU A 259 -5.83 -32.72 14.89
C LEU A 259 -4.56 -33.28 15.54
N ASN A 260 -3.60 -33.68 14.71
CA ASN A 260 -2.25 -34.04 15.12
C ASN A 260 -1.28 -32.95 14.66
N MET A 261 -0.50 -32.41 15.60
CA MET A 261 0.37 -31.28 15.30
C MET A 261 1.74 -31.48 15.96
N LYS A 262 2.81 -31.38 15.17
CA LYS A 262 4.19 -31.35 15.64
C LYS A 262 5.02 -30.38 14.81
N TYR A 263 5.95 -29.67 15.45
CA TYR A 263 6.80 -28.67 14.81
C TYR A 263 5.98 -27.73 13.92
N ALA A 264 4.96 -27.13 14.51
CA ALA A 264 4.09 -26.19 13.84
C ALA A 264 4.14 -24.83 14.55
N ARG A 265 4.12 -23.77 13.77
CA ARG A 265 4.00 -22.40 14.23
C ARG A 265 2.65 -21.86 13.77
N VAL A 266 1.83 -21.42 14.74
CA VAL A 266 0.47 -20.93 14.49
C VAL A 266 0.33 -19.51 14.99
#